data_66fe7ac81473e222e923f9e11f1e5123
#
_entry.id   66fe7ac81473e222e923f9e11f1e5123
#
_cell.length_a   1.000
_cell.length_b   1.000
_cell.length_c   1.000
_cell.angle_alpha   90.00
_cell.angle_beta   90.00
_cell.angle_gamma   90.00
#
_symmetry.space_group_name_H-M   'P 1'
#
loop_
_entity.id
_entity.type
_entity.pdbx_description
1 polymer ?
#
loop_
_entity_poly.entity_id
_entity_poly.type
_entity_poly.pdbx_seq_one_letter_code
_entity_poly.pdbx_strand_id
1 'polypeptide(L)'
;MIKQIIKSVLLSLGVNKSNNDSSLMSLRAALNRICKKEIQVHTVIDIGASDGRWTKQVKPYFPNAFYYLIEANNFHHKSLEKIKASTSNIDFVIAAAGDRNGEIYFDASDPFGGLALQVPSSSSDIKVPVVTVDSICQNHNLTPPFLIKLDTHGFEVPIFEGATETLINTNFIVVETYNFDIADKSLRFYQICQYLEEKGSRCVDICEPLFRKRDDALWQFDLFFIKDNHPTFSCDSWS
;
A
#
# COMPACT_ATOMS: atom_id res chain seq x y z
N MET A 1 -21.07 -13.41 29.35
CA MET A 1 -21.90 -13.90 28.23
C MET A 1 -21.67 -13.08 26.96
N ILE A 2 -21.89 -11.76 26.94
CA ILE A 2 -21.73 -10.87 25.76
C ILE A 2 -20.30 -10.93 25.14
N LYS A 3 -19.23 -10.93 25.97
CA LYS A 3 -17.83 -11.03 25.47
C LYS A 3 -17.50 -12.36 24.78
N GLN A 4 -18.17 -13.45 25.17
CA GLN A 4 -17.98 -14.77 24.51
C GLN A 4 -18.72 -14.83 23.17
N ILE A 5 -19.88 -14.20 23.06
CA ILE A 5 -20.64 -14.12 21.80
C ILE A 5 -19.90 -13.26 20.79
N ILE A 6 -19.37 -12.11 21.21
CA ILE A 6 -18.53 -11.24 20.34
C ILE A 6 -17.29 -12.00 19.86
N LYS A 7 -16.64 -12.77 20.74
CA LYS A 7 -15.47 -13.57 20.37
C LYS A 7 -15.81 -14.69 19.37
N SER A 8 -16.98 -15.34 19.51
CA SER A 8 -17.42 -16.37 18.56
C SER A 8 -17.83 -15.79 17.21
N VAL A 9 -18.45 -14.61 17.18
CA VAL A 9 -18.81 -13.89 15.94
C VAL A 9 -17.56 -13.40 15.23
N LEU A 10 -16.58 -12.84 15.95
CA LEU A 10 -15.30 -12.43 15.38
C LEU A 10 -14.50 -13.63 14.81
N LEU A 11 -14.57 -14.80 15.47
CA LEU A 11 -13.96 -16.04 14.98
C LEU A 11 -14.69 -16.60 13.75
N SER A 12 -16.03 -16.47 13.68
CA SER A 12 -16.82 -16.89 12.51
C SER A 12 -16.63 -15.97 11.31
N LEU A 13 -16.28 -14.70 11.54
CA LEU A 13 -15.94 -13.73 10.50
C LEU A 13 -14.46 -13.80 10.07
N GLY A 14 -13.70 -14.79 10.57
CA GLY A 14 -12.29 -14.98 10.23
C GLY A 14 -11.36 -13.86 10.72
N VAL A 15 -11.86 -12.98 11.61
CA VAL A 15 -11.03 -11.99 12.31
C VAL A 15 -10.31 -12.70 13.46
N ASN A 16 -9.32 -13.52 13.15
CA ASN A 16 -8.32 -13.90 14.12
C ASN A 16 -7.48 -12.63 14.41
N LYS A 17 -7.81 -11.92 15.49
CA LYS A 17 -6.80 -11.13 16.20
C LYS A 17 -5.82 -12.13 16.82
N SER A 18 -4.97 -12.74 16.01
CA SER A 18 -3.72 -13.29 16.49
C SER A 18 -2.92 -12.07 16.99
N ASN A 19 -2.38 -12.16 18.20
CA ASN A 19 -1.39 -11.21 18.71
C ASN A 19 -0.09 -11.32 17.86
N ASN A 20 -0.15 -10.96 16.55
CA ASN A 20 0.96 -11.03 15.61
C ASN A 20 2.01 -9.92 15.85
N ASP A 21 1.79 -9.04 16.82
CA ASP A 21 2.72 -7.96 17.14
C ASP A 21 4.12 -8.46 17.59
N SER A 22 4.24 -9.73 18.00
CA SER A 22 5.51 -10.39 18.34
C SER A 22 6.10 -11.22 17.20
N SER A 23 5.41 -11.38 16.08
CA SER A 23 5.91 -12.12 14.91
C SER A 23 7.00 -11.33 14.20
N LEU A 24 8.08 -12.02 13.80
CA LEU A 24 9.13 -11.45 12.93
C LEU A 24 8.59 -10.99 11.58
N MET A 25 7.42 -11.49 11.18
CA MET A 25 6.74 -11.19 9.91
C MET A 25 5.64 -10.13 10.09
N SER A 26 5.53 -9.46 11.24
CA SER A 26 4.58 -8.35 11.41
C SER A 26 5.08 -7.07 10.72
N LEU A 27 4.16 -6.20 10.29
CA LEU A 27 4.47 -4.85 9.77
C LEU A 27 5.38 -4.09 10.74
N ARG A 28 5.09 -4.16 12.04
CA ARG A 28 5.90 -3.54 13.09
C ARG A 28 7.35 -4.04 13.09
N ALA A 29 7.55 -5.36 12.98
CA ALA A 29 8.89 -5.95 12.97
C ALA A 29 9.66 -5.55 11.69
N ALA A 30 9.00 -5.54 10.53
CA ALA A 30 9.59 -5.09 9.28
C ALA A 30 9.98 -3.61 9.33
N LEU A 31 9.11 -2.72 9.81
CA LEU A 31 9.42 -1.30 9.97
C LEU A 31 10.60 -1.07 10.93
N ASN A 32 10.71 -1.84 12.03
CA ASN A 32 11.86 -1.79 12.92
C ASN A 32 13.17 -2.19 12.22
N ARG A 33 13.14 -3.17 11.29
CA ARG A 33 14.31 -3.54 10.47
C ARG A 33 14.66 -2.47 9.46
N ILE A 34 13.65 -1.84 8.84
CA ILE A 34 13.84 -0.73 7.90
C ILE A 34 14.43 0.50 8.58
N CYS A 35 13.97 0.88 9.77
CA CYS A 35 14.53 2.02 10.50
C CYS A 35 16.04 1.89 10.79
N LYS A 36 16.55 0.65 10.96
CA LYS A 36 17.98 0.40 11.15
C LYS A 36 18.82 0.65 9.90
N LYS A 37 18.19 0.82 8.73
CA LYS A 37 18.83 1.11 7.45
C LYS A 37 18.96 2.60 7.16
N GLU A 38 18.44 3.46 8.06
CA GLU A 38 18.53 4.94 7.99
C GLU A 38 18.01 5.53 6.67
N ILE A 39 16.98 4.91 6.09
CA ILE A 39 16.38 5.34 4.83
C ILE A 39 15.68 6.68 5.04
N GLN A 40 16.10 7.70 4.29
CA GLN A 40 15.50 9.02 4.35
C GLN A 40 14.15 9.04 3.63
N VAL A 41 13.13 9.57 4.30
CA VAL A 41 11.78 9.77 3.77
C VAL A 41 11.27 11.14 4.23
N HIS A 42 10.94 12.00 3.26
CA HIS A 42 10.33 13.31 3.56
C HIS A 42 8.83 13.31 3.29
N THR A 43 8.38 12.52 2.32
CA THR A 43 6.95 12.36 2.02
C THR A 43 6.59 10.89 1.90
N VAL A 44 5.48 10.51 2.51
CA VAL A 44 4.83 9.20 2.36
C VAL A 44 3.60 9.36 1.48
N ILE A 45 3.51 8.59 0.41
CA ILE A 45 2.35 8.52 -0.48
C ILE A 45 1.69 7.16 -0.24
N ASP A 46 0.52 7.18 0.42
CA ASP A 46 -0.25 5.99 0.79
C ASP A 46 -1.39 5.81 -0.23
N ILE A 47 -1.25 4.85 -1.15
CA ILE A 47 -2.20 4.60 -2.24
C ILE A 47 -3.03 3.36 -1.90
N GLY A 48 -4.37 3.50 -1.98
CA GLY A 48 -5.31 2.59 -1.35
C GLY A 48 -5.29 2.78 0.16
N ALA A 49 -5.41 4.04 0.59
CA ALA A 49 -5.23 4.40 2.00
C ALA A 49 -6.38 3.94 2.91
N SER A 50 -7.54 3.59 2.33
CA SER A 50 -8.72 3.13 3.06
C SER A 50 -9.09 4.13 4.18
N ASP A 51 -9.25 3.67 5.40
CA ASP A 51 -9.54 4.51 6.58
C ASP A 51 -8.27 5.12 7.23
N GLY A 52 -7.12 5.05 6.55
CA GLY A 52 -5.82 5.55 7.00
C GLY A 52 -5.15 4.73 8.11
N ARG A 53 -5.57 3.47 8.30
CA ARG A 53 -5.02 2.61 9.36
C ARG A 53 -3.54 2.30 9.16
N TRP A 54 -3.11 2.08 7.91
CA TRP A 54 -1.71 1.84 7.60
C TRP A 54 -0.86 3.09 7.91
N THR A 55 -1.27 4.26 7.43
CA THR A 55 -0.62 5.54 7.75
C THR A 55 -0.45 5.73 9.26
N LYS A 56 -1.48 5.43 10.08
CA LYS A 56 -1.39 5.54 11.54
C LYS A 56 -0.34 4.62 12.14
N GLN A 57 -0.16 3.41 11.61
CA GLN A 57 0.84 2.45 12.07
C GLN A 57 2.25 2.86 11.68
N VAL A 58 2.43 3.47 10.49
CA VAL A 58 3.74 3.83 9.94
C VAL A 58 4.24 5.19 10.45
N LYS A 59 3.33 6.10 10.79
CA LYS A 59 3.67 7.45 11.26
C LYS A 59 4.67 7.53 12.41
N PRO A 60 4.67 6.65 13.42
CA PRO A 60 5.69 6.65 14.47
C PRO A 60 7.12 6.40 13.98
N TYR A 61 7.29 5.78 12.81
CA TYR A 61 8.58 5.45 12.20
C TYR A 61 9.12 6.58 11.31
N PHE A 62 8.22 7.38 10.72
CA PHE A 62 8.55 8.57 9.92
C PHE A 62 7.78 9.80 10.43
N PRO A 63 8.03 10.23 11.69
CA PRO A 63 7.21 11.23 12.37
C PRO A 63 7.27 12.63 11.73
N ASN A 64 8.36 12.93 11.03
CA ASN A 64 8.59 14.22 10.38
C ASN A 64 8.18 14.26 8.91
N ALA A 65 7.77 13.11 8.33
CA ALA A 65 7.33 13.05 6.95
C ALA A 65 5.95 13.73 6.78
N PHE A 66 5.73 14.29 5.60
CA PHE A 66 4.40 14.66 5.15
C PHE A 66 3.71 13.40 4.58
N TYR A 67 2.42 13.25 4.80
CA TYR A 67 1.64 12.10 4.35
C TYR A 67 0.58 12.56 3.35
N TYR A 68 0.61 12.02 2.14
CA TYR A 68 -0.43 12.24 1.14
C TYR A 68 -1.14 10.92 0.85
N LEU A 69 -2.45 10.88 1.12
CA LEU A 69 -3.26 9.67 1.03
C LEU A 69 -4.13 9.73 -0.24
N ILE A 70 -4.11 8.67 -1.03
CA ILE A 70 -4.94 8.52 -2.24
C ILE A 70 -5.87 7.35 -2.02
N GLU A 71 -7.19 7.59 -2.07
CA GLU A 71 -8.22 6.59 -1.81
C GLU A 71 -9.36 6.71 -2.82
N ALA A 72 -9.68 5.63 -3.53
CA ALA A 72 -10.71 5.63 -4.56
C ALA A 72 -12.12 5.56 -3.99
N ASN A 73 -12.30 4.84 -2.88
CA ASN A 73 -13.61 4.60 -2.30
C ASN A 73 -14.06 5.77 -1.40
N ASN A 74 -15.05 6.51 -1.87
CA ASN A 74 -15.62 7.64 -1.11
C ASN A 74 -16.22 7.24 0.26
N PHE A 75 -16.43 5.94 0.51
CA PHE A 75 -16.83 5.43 1.82
C PHE A 75 -15.87 5.88 2.93
N HIS A 76 -14.58 5.97 2.62
CA HIS A 76 -13.53 6.32 3.59
C HIS A 76 -13.34 7.82 3.79
N HIS A 77 -13.98 8.69 2.99
CA HIS A 77 -13.81 10.15 3.04
C HIS A 77 -13.89 10.72 4.46
N LYS A 78 -14.97 10.40 5.20
CA LYS A 78 -15.14 10.89 6.58
C LYS A 78 -14.04 10.44 7.55
N SER A 79 -13.46 9.26 7.32
CA SER A 79 -12.36 8.75 8.15
C SER A 79 -11.07 9.51 7.86
N LEU A 80 -10.80 9.79 6.59
CA LEU A 80 -9.63 10.56 6.14
C LEU A 80 -9.73 12.03 6.56
N GLU A 81 -10.89 12.66 6.49
CA GLU A 81 -11.12 14.00 7.04
C GLU A 81 -10.79 14.09 8.54
N LYS A 82 -11.22 13.10 9.33
CA LYS A 82 -10.90 13.06 10.77
C LYS A 82 -9.40 12.96 11.03
N ILE A 83 -8.68 12.16 10.23
CA ILE A 83 -7.23 12.04 10.36
C ILE A 83 -6.56 13.37 9.99
N LYS A 84 -6.93 13.98 8.85
CA LYS A 84 -6.42 15.29 8.42
C LYS A 84 -6.67 16.37 9.48
N ALA A 85 -7.86 16.41 10.07
CA ALA A 85 -8.20 17.38 11.10
C ALA A 85 -7.41 17.20 12.41
N SER A 86 -6.97 15.97 12.72
CA SER A 86 -6.23 15.64 13.94
C SER A 86 -4.70 15.64 13.77
N THR A 87 -4.19 15.88 12.55
CA THR A 87 -2.78 15.67 12.22
C THR A 87 -2.31 16.70 11.18
N SER A 88 -1.38 17.55 11.55
CA SER A 88 -0.95 18.74 10.76
C SER A 88 -0.20 18.43 9.47
N ASN A 89 0.38 17.23 9.31
CA ASN A 89 1.21 16.85 8.17
C ASN A 89 0.58 15.72 7.35
N ILE A 90 -0.74 15.77 7.19
CA ILE A 90 -1.51 14.83 6.36
C ILE A 90 -2.45 15.59 5.44
N ASP A 91 -2.49 15.17 4.18
CA ASP A 91 -3.54 15.53 3.22
C ASP A 91 -4.01 14.29 2.44
N PHE A 92 -5.13 14.41 1.74
CA PHE A 92 -5.66 13.30 0.98
C PHE A 92 -6.49 13.75 -0.22
N VAL A 93 -6.69 12.82 -1.16
CA VAL A 93 -7.64 12.97 -2.27
C VAL A 93 -8.51 11.71 -2.39
N ILE A 94 -9.79 11.90 -2.73
CA ILE A 94 -10.68 10.80 -3.13
C ILE A 94 -10.57 10.64 -4.64
N ALA A 95 -9.72 9.72 -5.07
CA ALA A 95 -9.43 9.37 -6.45
C ALA A 95 -8.75 8.00 -6.52
N ALA A 96 -8.86 7.30 -7.62
CA ALA A 96 -7.96 6.20 -7.96
C ALA A 96 -6.61 6.76 -8.42
N ALA A 97 -5.51 6.04 -8.15
CA ALA A 97 -4.24 6.30 -8.79
C ALA A 97 -4.11 5.48 -10.08
N GLY A 98 -3.43 6.00 -11.10
CA GLY A 98 -3.24 5.30 -12.37
C GLY A 98 -2.21 5.93 -13.28
N ASP A 99 -2.13 5.44 -14.53
CA ASP A 99 -1.15 5.84 -15.55
C ASP A 99 -1.41 7.23 -16.16
N ARG A 100 -2.62 7.76 -16.01
CA ARG A 100 -3.02 9.08 -16.55
C ARG A 100 -4.15 9.68 -15.74
N ASN A 101 -4.26 11.00 -15.73
CA ASN A 101 -5.41 11.70 -15.15
C ASN A 101 -6.67 11.46 -15.99
N GLY A 102 -7.83 11.30 -15.34
CA GLY A 102 -9.09 11.05 -16.03
C GLY A 102 -10.15 10.45 -15.12
N GLU A 103 -10.88 9.47 -15.63
CA GLU A 103 -11.88 8.71 -14.89
C GLU A 103 -11.71 7.20 -15.16
N ILE A 104 -12.04 6.38 -14.17
CA ILE A 104 -12.08 4.92 -14.25
C ILE A 104 -13.32 4.38 -13.54
N TYR A 105 -13.74 3.17 -13.91
CA TYR A 105 -14.75 2.46 -13.11
C TYR A 105 -14.11 1.84 -11.88
N PHE A 106 -14.87 1.79 -10.80
CA PHE A 106 -14.41 1.25 -9.53
C PHE A 106 -15.51 0.42 -8.89
N ASP A 107 -15.21 -0.83 -8.57
CA ASP A 107 -16.08 -1.67 -7.76
C ASP A 107 -16.01 -1.23 -6.30
N ALA A 108 -17.04 -0.55 -5.83
CA ALA A 108 -17.15 -0.07 -4.46
C ALA A 108 -18.04 -0.97 -3.58
N SER A 109 -18.34 -2.19 -4.03
CA SER A 109 -19.23 -3.11 -3.31
C SER A 109 -18.68 -3.58 -1.98
N ASP A 110 -17.35 -3.75 -1.87
CA ASP A 110 -16.65 -3.98 -0.61
C ASP A 110 -15.86 -2.72 -0.23
N PRO A 111 -16.10 -2.13 0.96
CA PRO A 111 -15.35 -0.98 1.43
C PRO A 111 -13.82 -1.19 1.52
N PHE A 112 -13.38 -2.43 1.69
CA PHE A 112 -11.96 -2.77 1.92
C PHE A 112 -11.34 -3.64 0.81
N GLY A 113 -12.09 -3.95 -0.23
CA GLY A 113 -11.66 -4.85 -1.32
C GLY A 113 -11.97 -4.31 -2.71
N GLY A 114 -12.15 -2.99 -2.86
CA GLY A 114 -12.51 -2.37 -4.14
C GLY A 114 -11.46 -2.54 -5.22
N LEU A 115 -11.91 -2.62 -6.48
CA LEU A 115 -11.06 -2.83 -7.66
C LEU A 115 -11.25 -1.72 -8.68
N ALA A 116 -10.15 -1.22 -9.26
CA ALA A 116 -10.19 -0.36 -10.42
C ALA A 116 -10.41 -1.19 -11.71
N LEU A 117 -11.35 -0.76 -12.57
CA LEU A 117 -11.81 -1.50 -13.72
C LEU A 117 -11.77 -0.64 -14.99
N GLN A 118 -11.20 -1.14 -16.08
CA GLN A 118 -11.21 -0.46 -17.38
C GLN A 118 -12.61 -0.36 -18.00
N VAL A 119 -13.43 -1.38 -17.80
CA VAL A 119 -14.85 -1.45 -18.20
C VAL A 119 -15.68 -1.86 -16.99
N PRO A 120 -16.92 -1.37 -16.86
CA PRO A 120 -17.77 -1.77 -15.73
C PRO A 120 -18.04 -3.27 -15.78
N SER A 121 -17.91 -3.94 -14.65
CA SER A 121 -18.23 -5.36 -14.45
C SER A 121 -19.67 -5.57 -13.98
N SER A 122 -20.24 -4.55 -13.36
CA SER A 122 -21.60 -4.56 -12.82
C SER A 122 -22.27 -3.19 -12.91
N SER A 123 -23.60 -3.16 -12.69
CA SER A 123 -24.36 -1.90 -12.62
C SER A 123 -24.13 -1.11 -11.34
N SER A 124 -23.44 -1.69 -10.35
CA SER A 124 -23.09 -1.05 -9.09
C SER A 124 -21.71 -0.36 -9.13
N ASP A 125 -20.93 -0.56 -10.20
CA ASP A 125 -19.64 0.08 -10.36
C ASP A 125 -19.82 1.60 -10.54
N ILE A 126 -19.01 2.37 -9.85
CA ILE A 126 -19.04 3.82 -9.88
C ILE A 126 -17.88 4.36 -10.72
N LYS A 127 -18.07 5.54 -11.32
CA LYS A 127 -16.94 6.28 -11.89
C LYS A 127 -16.27 7.11 -10.81
N VAL A 128 -14.94 7.00 -10.75
CA VAL A 128 -14.09 7.78 -9.85
C VAL A 128 -13.04 8.53 -10.66
N PRO A 129 -12.60 9.71 -10.19
CA PRO A 129 -11.48 10.41 -10.81
C PRO A 129 -10.21 9.57 -10.67
N VAL A 130 -9.32 9.69 -11.67
CA VAL A 130 -7.98 9.09 -11.67
C VAL A 130 -6.97 10.22 -11.65
N VAL A 131 -5.93 10.05 -10.80
CA VAL A 131 -4.79 10.93 -10.71
C VAL A 131 -3.51 10.13 -10.91
N THR A 132 -2.49 10.74 -11.51
CA THR A 132 -1.15 10.15 -11.50
C THR A 132 -0.41 10.59 -10.23
N VAL A 133 0.47 9.73 -9.72
CA VAL A 133 1.30 10.08 -8.55
C VAL A 133 2.17 11.30 -8.88
N ASP A 134 2.72 11.35 -10.10
CA ASP A 134 3.54 12.49 -10.56
C ASP A 134 2.74 13.81 -10.53
N SER A 135 1.47 13.79 -10.99
CA SER A 135 0.62 15.00 -10.95
C SER A 135 0.30 15.43 -9.51
N ILE A 136 0.08 14.49 -8.60
CA ILE A 136 -0.11 14.79 -7.17
C ILE A 136 1.15 15.42 -6.59
N CYS A 137 2.31 14.84 -6.81
CA CYS A 137 3.58 15.37 -6.31
C CYS A 137 3.82 16.79 -6.80
N GLN A 138 3.58 17.05 -8.09
CA GLN A 138 3.74 18.35 -8.70
C GLN A 138 2.73 19.38 -8.16
N ASN A 139 1.44 19.05 -8.17
CA ASN A 139 0.37 19.98 -7.80
C ASN A 139 0.41 20.37 -6.32
N HIS A 140 0.88 19.49 -5.45
CA HIS A 140 0.98 19.71 -4.01
C HIS A 140 2.39 20.04 -3.54
N ASN A 141 3.37 20.22 -4.46
CA ASN A 141 4.78 20.50 -4.16
C ASN A 141 5.35 19.53 -3.11
N LEU A 142 5.07 18.22 -3.26
CA LEU A 142 5.54 17.22 -2.34
C LEU A 142 7.06 17.06 -2.42
N THR A 143 7.70 16.98 -1.28
CA THR A 143 9.17 17.00 -1.18
C THR A 143 9.75 15.58 -1.14
N PRO A 144 10.68 15.22 -2.05
CA PRO A 144 11.42 13.97 -1.97
C PRO A 144 12.47 13.97 -0.83
N PRO A 145 13.03 12.81 -0.46
CA PRO A 145 12.73 11.48 -1.00
C PRO A 145 11.41 10.91 -0.50
N PHE A 146 10.81 10.07 -1.36
CA PHE A 146 9.50 9.49 -1.14
C PHE A 146 9.54 8.08 -0.54
N LEU A 147 8.50 7.75 0.24
CA LEU A 147 8.00 6.41 0.47
C LEU A 147 6.68 6.28 -0.30
N ILE A 148 6.55 5.26 -1.14
CA ILE A 148 5.28 4.94 -1.83
C ILE A 148 4.77 3.61 -1.29
N LYS A 149 3.50 3.57 -0.83
CA LYS A 149 2.81 2.33 -0.48
C LYS A 149 1.67 2.11 -1.46
N LEU A 150 1.57 0.88 -1.96
CA LEU A 150 0.46 0.42 -2.79
C LEU A 150 -0.28 -0.74 -2.12
N ASP A 151 -1.60 -0.60 -2.05
CA ASP A 151 -2.55 -1.62 -1.63
C ASP A 151 -3.79 -1.45 -2.52
N THR A 152 -3.68 -1.94 -3.76
CA THR A 152 -4.58 -1.57 -4.86
C THR A 152 -5.10 -2.77 -5.67
N HIS A 153 -4.91 -3.96 -5.12
CA HIS A 153 -5.53 -5.20 -5.57
C HIS A 153 -5.36 -5.48 -7.09
N GLY A 154 -4.12 -5.40 -7.59
CA GLY A 154 -3.78 -5.74 -8.97
C GLY A 154 -3.71 -4.56 -9.95
N PHE A 155 -3.75 -3.32 -9.46
CA PHE A 155 -3.60 -2.12 -10.29
C PHE A 155 -2.23 -1.43 -10.15
N GLU A 156 -1.24 -2.14 -9.62
CA GLU A 156 0.08 -1.60 -9.24
C GLU A 156 0.85 -1.07 -10.46
N VAL A 157 0.85 -1.79 -11.58
CA VAL A 157 1.61 -1.40 -12.78
C VAL A 157 1.13 -0.07 -13.36
N PRO A 158 -0.17 0.16 -13.62
CA PRO A 158 -0.65 1.48 -14.06
C PRO A 158 -0.27 2.61 -13.10
N ILE A 159 -0.26 2.35 -11.78
CA ILE A 159 0.13 3.35 -10.79
C ILE A 159 1.63 3.67 -10.90
N PHE A 160 2.50 2.67 -11.03
CA PHE A 160 3.93 2.89 -11.24
C PHE A 160 4.25 3.61 -12.55
N GLU A 161 3.48 3.34 -13.63
CA GLU A 161 3.60 4.07 -14.89
C GLU A 161 3.17 5.55 -14.76
N GLY A 162 2.25 5.87 -13.83
CA GLY A 162 1.88 7.24 -13.48
C GLY A 162 2.76 7.88 -12.40
N ALA A 163 3.84 7.21 -12.00
CA ALA A 163 4.76 7.63 -10.94
C ALA A 163 6.22 7.69 -11.42
N THR A 164 6.46 7.80 -12.72
CA THR A 164 7.80 7.63 -13.31
C THR A 164 8.82 8.64 -12.78
N GLU A 165 8.46 9.92 -12.67
CA GLU A 165 9.31 10.96 -12.10
C GLU A 165 9.45 10.82 -10.58
N THR A 166 8.36 10.44 -9.90
CA THR A 166 8.34 10.22 -8.46
C THR A 166 9.22 9.04 -8.06
N LEU A 167 9.20 7.92 -8.83
CA LEU A 167 10.01 6.73 -8.57
C LEU A 167 11.51 7.00 -8.61
N ILE A 168 11.98 7.92 -9.45
CA ILE A 168 13.39 8.32 -9.49
C ILE A 168 13.86 8.79 -8.10
N ASN A 169 12.99 9.51 -7.39
CA ASN A 169 13.24 10.11 -6.08
C ASN A 169 12.61 9.32 -4.93
N THR A 170 12.19 8.07 -5.17
CA THR A 170 11.63 7.19 -4.14
C THR A 170 12.72 6.33 -3.55
N ASN A 171 12.91 6.41 -2.23
CA ASN A 171 13.89 5.61 -1.51
C ASN A 171 13.30 4.32 -0.93
N PHE A 172 11.98 4.28 -0.74
CA PHE A 172 11.32 3.16 -0.09
C PHE A 172 9.94 2.90 -0.73
N ILE A 173 9.66 1.64 -1.05
CA ILE A 173 8.38 1.21 -1.62
C ILE A 173 7.84 0.05 -0.78
N VAL A 174 6.55 0.08 -0.47
CA VAL A 174 5.79 -1.03 0.13
C VAL A 174 4.68 -1.40 -0.83
N VAL A 175 4.58 -2.68 -1.18
CA VAL A 175 3.54 -3.17 -2.10
C VAL A 175 2.87 -4.39 -1.50
N GLU A 176 1.54 -4.34 -1.35
CA GLU A 176 0.77 -5.56 -1.12
C GLU A 176 0.81 -6.40 -2.41
N THR A 177 1.28 -7.62 -2.30
CA THR A 177 1.53 -8.50 -3.46
C THR A 177 0.83 -9.84 -3.31
N TYR A 178 0.50 -10.45 -4.43
CA TYR A 178 -0.26 -11.68 -4.48
C TYR A 178 0.53 -12.81 -5.15
N ASN A 179 0.23 -14.04 -4.74
CA ASN A 179 0.76 -15.25 -5.38
C ASN A 179 -0.18 -15.79 -6.48
N PHE A 180 -1.28 -15.09 -6.74
CA PHE A 180 -2.31 -15.45 -7.71
C PHE A 180 -2.65 -14.28 -8.61
N ASP A 181 -3.23 -14.56 -9.78
CA ASP A 181 -3.76 -13.53 -10.68
C ASP A 181 -5.11 -13.07 -10.11
N ILE A 182 -5.14 -11.95 -9.41
CA ILE A 182 -6.32 -11.42 -8.72
C ILE A 182 -7.15 -10.48 -9.60
N ALA A 183 -6.55 -9.93 -10.65
CA ALA A 183 -7.18 -9.07 -11.64
C ALA A 183 -6.57 -9.31 -13.01
N ASP A 184 -7.24 -8.85 -14.08
CA ASP A 184 -6.67 -8.90 -15.43
C ASP A 184 -5.36 -8.10 -15.47
N LYS A 185 -4.29 -8.74 -15.99
CA LYS A 185 -2.93 -8.17 -16.08
C LYS A 185 -2.27 -7.81 -14.74
N SER A 186 -2.83 -8.28 -13.59
CA SER A 186 -2.13 -8.14 -12.31
C SER A 186 -0.82 -8.94 -12.35
N LEU A 187 0.19 -8.43 -11.68
CA LEU A 187 1.47 -9.12 -11.51
C LEU A 187 1.47 -9.91 -10.20
N ARG A 188 2.01 -11.14 -10.25
CA ARG A 188 2.30 -11.91 -9.04
C ARG A 188 3.53 -11.33 -8.34
N PHE A 189 3.72 -11.66 -7.07
CA PHE A 189 4.80 -11.09 -6.25
C PHE A 189 6.19 -11.15 -6.89
N TYR A 190 6.56 -12.26 -7.52
CA TYR A 190 7.88 -12.39 -8.15
C TYR A 190 8.01 -11.55 -9.43
N GLN A 191 6.90 -11.30 -10.14
CA GLN A 191 6.87 -10.40 -11.30
C GLN A 191 6.95 -8.92 -10.84
N ILE A 192 6.34 -8.58 -9.72
CA ILE A 192 6.51 -7.25 -9.08
C ILE A 192 7.96 -7.05 -8.65
N CYS A 193 8.63 -8.09 -8.10
CA CYS A 193 10.05 -8.01 -7.77
C CYS A 193 10.88 -7.70 -9.01
N GLN A 194 10.68 -8.43 -10.11
CA GLN A 194 11.39 -8.18 -11.36
C GLN A 194 11.10 -6.78 -11.90
N TYR A 195 9.83 -6.38 -11.95
CA TYR A 195 9.40 -5.07 -12.44
C TYR A 195 10.07 -3.90 -11.70
N LEU A 196 10.14 -3.99 -10.37
CA LEU A 196 10.76 -2.95 -9.54
C LEU A 196 12.29 -3.01 -9.57
N GLU A 197 12.89 -4.18 -9.77
CA GLU A 197 14.34 -4.33 -9.98
C GLU A 197 14.78 -3.65 -11.27
N GLU A 198 14.01 -3.79 -12.36
CA GLU A 198 14.24 -3.07 -13.63
C GLU A 198 14.12 -1.53 -13.47
N LYS A 199 13.42 -1.06 -12.42
CA LYS A 199 13.29 0.36 -12.07
C LYS A 199 14.28 0.81 -10.96
N GLY A 200 15.29 -0.01 -10.65
CA GLY A 200 16.35 0.32 -9.67
C GLY A 200 15.94 0.20 -8.20
N SER A 201 14.98 -0.67 -7.89
CA SER A 201 14.55 -0.95 -6.52
C SER A 201 14.59 -2.44 -6.25
N ARG A 202 15.25 -2.86 -5.16
CA ARG A 202 15.44 -4.27 -4.80
C ARG A 202 14.66 -4.62 -3.53
N CYS A 203 14.03 -5.81 -3.52
CA CYS A 203 13.31 -6.30 -2.35
C CYS A 203 14.28 -6.54 -1.18
N VAL A 204 13.91 -6.05 0.02
CA VAL A 204 14.75 -6.09 1.21
C VAL A 204 14.04 -6.72 2.41
N ASP A 205 12.72 -6.78 2.40
CA ASP A 205 11.94 -7.35 3.51
C ASP A 205 10.54 -7.79 3.06
N ILE A 206 9.90 -8.61 3.88
CA ILE A 206 8.52 -9.07 3.70
C ILE A 206 7.77 -9.03 5.03
N CYS A 207 6.45 -8.80 5.01
CA CYS A 207 5.61 -8.91 6.21
C CYS A 207 4.15 -9.28 5.90
N GLU A 208 3.38 -9.51 6.96
CA GLU A 208 1.93 -9.76 6.94
C GLU A 208 1.51 -10.89 5.96
N PRO A 209 2.18 -12.07 5.95
CA PRO A 209 1.78 -13.16 5.06
C PRO A 209 0.38 -13.67 5.42
N LEU A 210 -0.47 -13.76 4.41
CA LEU A 210 -1.81 -14.33 4.50
C LEU A 210 -1.90 -15.60 3.68
N PHE A 211 -2.50 -16.63 4.26
CA PHE A 211 -2.70 -17.92 3.61
C PHE A 211 -4.18 -18.12 3.30
N ARG A 212 -4.44 -18.71 2.14
CA ARG A 212 -5.79 -18.95 1.63
C ARG A 212 -6.48 -20.04 2.44
N LYS A 213 -7.68 -19.75 2.97
CA LYS A 213 -8.42 -20.67 3.87
C LYS A 213 -8.78 -22.00 3.22
N ARG A 214 -8.88 -22.04 1.91
CA ARG A 214 -9.33 -23.19 1.15
C ARG A 214 -8.31 -24.34 1.12
N ASP A 215 -7.00 -24.04 1.14
CA ASP A 215 -5.93 -25.02 0.87
C ASP A 215 -4.57 -24.62 1.48
N ASP A 216 -4.57 -23.63 2.38
CA ASP A 216 -3.38 -23.10 3.06
C ASP A 216 -2.25 -22.60 2.11
N ALA A 217 -2.59 -22.32 0.84
CA ALA A 217 -1.63 -21.74 -0.08
C ALA A 217 -1.36 -20.27 0.30
N LEU A 218 -0.11 -19.82 0.17
CA LEU A 218 0.26 -18.43 0.33
C LEU A 218 -0.58 -17.58 -0.63
N TRP A 219 -1.31 -16.59 -0.08
CA TRP A 219 -2.22 -15.73 -0.82
C TRP A 219 -1.60 -14.39 -1.15
N GLN A 220 -1.24 -13.62 -0.11
CA GLN A 220 -0.70 -12.28 -0.22
C GLN A 220 0.29 -11.98 0.92
N PHE A 221 1.09 -10.96 0.74
CA PHE A 221 2.00 -10.37 1.73
C PHE A 221 2.54 -9.03 1.24
N ASP A 222 2.99 -8.19 2.16
CA ASP A 222 3.65 -6.95 1.81
C ASP A 222 5.13 -7.18 1.51
N LEU A 223 5.60 -6.65 0.38
CA LEU A 223 7.00 -6.58 0.01
C LEU A 223 7.55 -5.17 0.21
N PHE A 224 8.76 -5.10 0.73
CA PHE A 224 9.49 -3.87 0.99
C PHE A 224 10.67 -3.75 0.03
N PHE A 225 10.74 -2.64 -0.70
CA PHE A 225 11.82 -2.37 -1.65
C PHE A 225 12.55 -1.09 -1.30
N ILE A 226 13.87 -1.10 -1.47
CA ILE A 226 14.72 0.08 -1.36
C ILE A 226 15.60 0.18 -2.60
N LYS A 227 16.26 1.33 -2.80
CA LYS A 227 17.17 1.50 -3.95
C LYS A 227 18.19 0.35 -3.99
N ASP A 228 18.43 -0.19 -5.18
CA ASP A 228 19.37 -1.30 -5.44
C ASP A 228 20.82 -0.97 -5.07
N ASN A 229 21.20 0.32 -5.16
CA ASN A 229 22.52 0.82 -4.79
C ASN A 229 22.68 1.10 -3.28
N HIS A 230 21.68 0.76 -2.44
CA HIS A 230 21.75 0.95 -1.00
C HIS A 230 22.86 0.05 -0.39
N PRO A 231 23.64 0.53 0.61
CA PRO A 231 24.74 -0.24 1.21
C PRO A 231 24.35 -1.62 1.76
N THR A 232 23.10 -1.86 2.10
CA THR A 232 22.58 -3.18 2.48
C THR A 232 22.91 -4.28 1.46
N PHE A 233 23.01 -3.93 0.17
CA PHE A 233 23.26 -4.88 -0.91
C PHE A 233 24.72 -4.93 -1.37
N SER A 234 25.63 -4.23 -0.68
CA SER A 234 27.04 -4.19 -1.04
C SER A 234 27.84 -5.42 -0.61
N CYS A 235 27.25 -6.27 0.25
CA CYS A 235 27.89 -7.49 0.76
C CYS A 235 26.89 -8.64 0.72
N ASP A 236 27.30 -9.78 0.16
CA ASP A 236 26.50 -11.01 0.07
C ASP A 236 26.84 -12.00 1.22
N SER A 237 27.65 -11.58 2.20
CA SER A 237 27.98 -12.40 3.37
C SER A 237 26.80 -12.51 4.33
N TRP A 238 26.61 -13.69 4.90
CA TRP A 238 25.61 -13.91 5.96
C TRP A 238 26.01 -13.26 7.30
N SER A 239 27.28 -13.10 7.55
CA SER A 239 27.87 -12.59 8.81
C SER A 239 28.94 -11.54 8.54
#